data_4272180473d80feb8b11b65340e40458
#
_entry.id   4272180473d80feb8b11b65340e40458
#
_cell.length_a   1.000
_cell.length_b   1.000
_cell.length_c   1.000
_cell.angle_alpha   90.00
_cell.angle_beta   90.00
_cell.angle_gamma   90.00
#
_symmetry.space_group_name_H-M   'P 1'
#
loop_
_entity.id
_entity.type
_entity.pdbx_description
1 polymer ?
#
loop_
_entity_poly.entity_id
_entity_poly.type
_entity_poly.pdbx_seq_one_letter_code
_entity_poly.pdbx_strand_id
1 'polypeptide(L)'
;SDKGYLFFLFAIVPANLVFFQHIGALPLYIVNDLGYTTAAFGLFSAINTVIIIFVEVPLNNWMNDVSYKKTLMLGALFAGIGFGGFAIATTTIPLVIAIVVFTFGEMIFFPITAAYTSEIAPADRRGEYMGYYQMTFSFAFSAGPWLGTVVYQNYGSVILWSGALIFGLITAVLMFFVKSNPAIK
;
A
#
# COMPACT_ATOMS: atom_id res chain seq x y z
N SER A 1 3.87 27.09 4.48
CA SER A 1 3.38 25.70 4.36
C SER A 1 3.40 25.29 2.90
N ASP A 2 4.03 24.19 2.60
CA ASP A 2 4.05 23.61 1.25
C ASP A 2 2.73 22.86 0.99
N LYS A 3 1.81 23.55 0.32
CA LYS A 3 0.47 23.01 0.02
C LYS A 3 0.54 21.75 -0.87
N GLY A 4 1.55 21.68 -1.75
CA GLY A 4 1.76 20.52 -2.61
C GLY A 4 2.17 19.30 -1.81
N TYR A 5 3.07 19.47 -0.85
CA TYR A 5 3.49 18.41 0.04
C TYR A 5 2.37 17.96 0.99
N LEU A 6 1.61 18.89 1.56
CA LEU A 6 0.45 18.53 2.39
C LEU A 6 -0.60 17.74 1.60
N PHE A 7 -0.85 18.11 0.34
CA PHE A 7 -1.72 17.33 -0.54
C PHE A 7 -1.19 15.92 -0.77
N PHE A 8 0.12 15.77 -1.03
CA PHE A 8 0.75 14.46 -1.19
C PHE A 8 0.60 13.60 0.08
N LEU A 9 0.88 14.16 1.26
CA LEU A 9 0.70 13.44 2.53
C LEU A 9 -0.75 12.96 2.72
N PHE A 10 -1.73 13.80 2.41
CA PHE A 10 -3.14 13.41 2.46
C PHE A 10 -3.45 12.30 1.44
N ALA A 11 -2.90 12.40 0.24
CA ALA A 11 -3.17 11.49 -0.86
C ALA A 11 -2.62 10.07 -0.63
N ILE A 12 -1.55 9.88 0.16
CA ILE A 12 -1.01 8.55 0.49
C ILE A 12 -1.75 7.84 1.61
N VAL A 13 -2.52 8.55 2.44
CA VAL A 13 -3.20 7.96 3.62
C VAL A 13 -4.12 6.80 3.26
N PRO A 14 -5.00 6.87 2.23
CA PRO A 14 -5.89 5.75 1.93
C PRO A 14 -5.12 4.47 1.56
N ALA A 15 -4.04 4.56 0.77
CA ALA A 15 -3.22 3.39 0.45
C ALA A 15 -2.51 2.83 1.69
N ASN A 16 -2.01 3.69 2.56
CA ASN A 16 -1.39 3.26 3.81
C ASN A 16 -2.39 2.53 4.72
N LEU A 17 -3.63 3.03 4.83
CA LEU A 17 -4.69 2.35 5.59
C LEU A 17 -5.03 0.97 5.03
N VAL A 18 -5.07 0.85 3.69
CA VAL A 18 -5.27 -0.44 3.01
C VAL A 18 -4.11 -1.38 3.29
N PHE A 19 -2.89 -0.90 3.17
CA PHE A 19 -1.69 -1.72 3.38
C PHE A 19 -1.68 -2.36 4.76
N PHE A 20 -1.99 -1.60 5.81
CA PHE A 20 -1.99 -2.14 7.17
C PHE A 20 -3.10 -3.14 7.47
N GLN A 21 -3.98 -3.45 6.52
CA GLN A 21 -4.90 -4.58 6.65
C GLN A 21 -4.19 -5.94 6.63
N HIS A 22 -2.96 -6.02 6.12
CA HIS A 22 -2.19 -7.26 6.11
C HIS A 22 -1.85 -7.78 7.52
N ILE A 23 -1.78 -6.89 8.52
CA ILE A 23 -1.58 -7.27 9.94
C ILE A 23 -2.88 -7.24 10.75
N GLY A 24 -3.94 -6.62 10.24
CA GLY A 24 -5.23 -6.48 10.91
C GLY A 24 -6.25 -7.51 10.45
N ALA A 25 -6.96 -7.19 9.39
CA ALA A 25 -8.10 -7.98 8.92
C ALA A 25 -7.69 -9.21 8.07
N LEU A 26 -6.54 -9.18 7.38
CA LEU A 26 -6.14 -10.29 6.50
C LEU A 26 -5.93 -11.62 7.24
N PRO A 27 -5.22 -11.69 8.39
CA PRO A 27 -5.13 -12.93 9.15
C PRO A 27 -6.50 -13.44 9.62
N LEU A 28 -7.40 -12.56 10.01
CA LEU A 28 -8.77 -12.93 10.40
C LEU A 28 -9.54 -13.51 9.23
N TYR A 29 -9.48 -12.89 8.06
CA TYR A 29 -10.11 -13.37 6.84
C TYR A 29 -9.59 -14.75 6.43
N ILE A 30 -8.26 -14.95 6.41
CA ILE A 30 -7.66 -16.22 6.00
C ILE A 30 -8.04 -17.35 6.96
N VAL A 31 -8.07 -17.07 8.26
CA VAL A 31 -8.36 -18.12 9.28
C VAL A 31 -9.86 -18.33 9.43
N ASN A 32 -10.67 -17.28 9.57
CA ASN A 32 -12.08 -17.41 9.92
C ASN A 32 -12.99 -17.64 8.70
N ASP A 33 -12.75 -16.91 7.59
CA ASP A 33 -13.63 -17.01 6.40
C ASP A 33 -13.17 -18.14 5.48
N LEU A 34 -11.85 -18.31 5.28
CA LEU A 34 -11.31 -19.31 4.37
C LEU A 34 -10.98 -20.65 5.05
N GLY A 35 -11.00 -20.70 6.39
CA GLY A 35 -10.77 -21.93 7.17
C GLY A 35 -9.33 -22.43 7.17
N TYR A 36 -8.35 -21.60 6.79
CA TYR A 36 -6.94 -21.98 6.88
C TYR A 36 -6.43 -21.89 8.32
N THR A 37 -5.34 -22.60 8.60
CA THR A 37 -4.66 -22.52 9.88
C THR A 37 -3.81 -21.25 10.00
N THR A 38 -3.48 -20.84 11.22
CA THR A 38 -2.52 -19.75 11.46
C THR A 38 -1.14 -20.06 10.87
N ALA A 39 -0.73 -21.34 10.84
CA ALA A 39 0.51 -21.76 10.18
C ALA A 39 0.45 -21.53 8.65
N ALA A 40 -0.69 -21.81 8.03
CA ALA A 40 -0.90 -21.52 6.59
C ALA A 40 -0.84 -20.01 6.31
N PHE A 41 -1.42 -19.15 7.19
CA PHE A 41 -1.24 -17.70 7.09
C PHE A 41 0.23 -17.30 7.13
N GLY A 42 1.04 -17.92 8.01
CA GLY A 42 2.49 -17.70 8.03
C GLY A 42 3.17 -18.06 6.71
N LEU A 43 2.77 -19.14 6.04
CA LEU A 43 3.28 -19.51 4.72
C LEU A 43 2.86 -18.50 3.63
N PHE A 44 1.63 -18.01 3.65
CA PHE A 44 1.18 -16.96 2.75
C PHE A 44 1.95 -15.65 2.95
N SER A 45 2.22 -15.27 4.20
CA SER A 45 3.05 -14.12 4.51
C SER A 45 4.50 -14.31 4.06
N ALA A 46 5.03 -15.54 4.11
CA ALA A 46 6.36 -15.86 3.60
C ALA A 46 6.47 -15.65 2.08
N ILE A 47 5.40 -15.87 1.30
CA ILE A 47 5.38 -15.57 -0.13
C ILE A 47 5.68 -14.09 -0.38
N ASN A 48 4.99 -13.20 0.31
CA ASN A 48 5.24 -11.75 0.24
C ASN A 48 6.71 -11.44 0.54
N THR A 49 7.23 -11.91 1.68
CA THR A 49 8.61 -11.65 2.11
C THR A 49 9.63 -12.17 1.10
N VAL A 50 9.47 -13.39 0.57
CA VAL A 50 10.37 -13.97 -0.41
C VAL A 50 10.39 -13.14 -1.71
N ILE A 51 9.23 -12.72 -2.19
CA ILE A 51 9.15 -11.87 -3.38
C ILE A 51 9.90 -10.55 -3.14
N ILE A 52 9.69 -9.89 -2.00
CA ILE A 52 10.39 -8.65 -1.64
C ILE A 52 11.90 -8.85 -1.68
N ILE A 53 12.43 -9.89 -1.00
CA ILE A 53 13.87 -10.13 -0.92
C ILE A 53 14.53 -10.27 -2.30
N PHE A 54 13.89 -10.96 -3.24
CA PHE A 54 14.49 -11.25 -4.54
C PHE A 54 14.12 -10.24 -5.63
N VAL A 55 12.99 -9.54 -5.52
CA VAL A 55 12.43 -8.76 -6.62
C VAL A 55 12.48 -7.25 -6.38
N GLU A 56 12.45 -6.78 -5.12
CA GLU A 56 12.32 -5.35 -4.83
C GLU A 56 13.47 -4.52 -5.41
N VAL A 57 14.72 -4.93 -5.19
CA VAL A 57 15.88 -4.18 -5.67
C VAL A 57 15.98 -4.15 -7.21
N PRO A 58 15.88 -5.29 -7.94
CA PRO A 58 15.81 -5.27 -9.39
C PRO A 58 14.65 -4.45 -9.94
N LEU A 59 13.46 -4.54 -9.32
CA LEU A 59 12.26 -3.82 -9.73
C LEU A 59 12.46 -2.31 -9.60
N ASN A 60 12.95 -1.84 -8.45
CA ASN A 60 13.17 -0.43 -8.20
C ASN A 60 14.26 0.14 -9.13
N ASN A 61 15.33 -0.61 -9.39
CA ASN A 61 16.36 -0.21 -10.36
C ASN A 61 15.78 -0.05 -11.78
N TRP A 62 14.93 -0.96 -12.21
CA TRP A 62 14.26 -0.86 -13.50
C TRP A 62 13.29 0.32 -13.60
N MET A 63 12.67 0.71 -12.46
CA MET A 63 11.73 1.83 -12.40
C MET A 63 12.38 3.20 -12.22
N ASN A 64 13.69 3.29 -12.04
CA ASN A 64 14.39 4.57 -11.87
C ASN A 64 14.21 5.54 -13.06
N ASP A 65 13.96 5.01 -14.26
CA ASP A 65 13.71 5.82 -15.46
C ASP A 65 12.23 6.20 -15.65
N VAL A 66 11.34 5.73 -14.75
CA VAL A 66 9.91 6.01 -14.81
C VAL A 66 9.58 7.20 -13.91
N SER A 67 8.77 8.14 -14.40
CA SER A 67 8.41 9.33 -13.61
C SER A 67 7.71 8.96 -12.30
N TYR A 68 8.04 9.64 -11.21
CA TYR A 68 7.45 9.45 -9.87
C TYR A 68 5.93 9.35 -9.89
N LYS A 69 5.28 10.23 -10.65
CA LYS A 69 3.83 10.26 -10.79
C LYS A 69 3.26 8.93 -11.30
N LYS A 70 3.85 8.39 -12.37
CA LYS A 70 3.40 7.11 -12.95
C LYS A 70 3.66 5.96 -11.99
N THR A 71 4.82 5.96 -11.34
CA THR A 71 5.22 4.93 -10.39
C THR A 71 4.33 4.93 -9.16
N LEU A 72 4.03 6.11 -8.59
CA LEU A 72 3.10 6.26 -7.46
C LEU A 72 1.69 5.77 -7.81
N MET A 73 1.18 6.15 -9.01
CA MET A 73 -0.12 5.66 -9.49
C MET A 73 -0.13 4.14 -9.64
N LEU A 74 0.91 3.59 -10.26
CA LEU A 74 1.04 2.15 -10.50
C LEU A 74 1.09 1.37 -9.18
N GLY A 75 1.91 1.81 -8.22
CA GLY A 75 2.01 1.19 -6.89
C GLY A 75 0.68 1.19 -6.15
N ALA A 76 -0.03 2.33 -6.16
CA ALA A 76 -1.36 2.44 -5.55
C ALA A 76 -2.40 1.53 -6.22
N LEU A 77 -2.36 1.41 -7.55
CA LEU A 77 -3.24 0.50 -8.31
C LEU A 77 -2.96 -0.95 -7.95
N PHE A 78 -1.70 -1.39 -7.96
CA PHE A 78 -1.34 -2.76 -7.60
C PHE A 78 -1.74 -3.09 -6.16
N ALA A 79 -1.52 -2.17 -5.21
CA ALA A 79 -1.97 -2.35 -3.83
C ALA A 79 -3.50 -2.48 -3.76
N GLY A 80 -4.23 -1.57 -4.40
CA GLY A 80 -5.69 -1.60 -4.43
C GLY A 80 -6.26 -2.86 -5.08
N ILE A 81 -5.73 -3.27 -6.25
CA ILE A 81 -6.16 -4.49 -6.95
C ILE A 81 -5.81 -5.74 -6.14
N GLY A 82 -4.62 -5.80 -5.54
CA GLY A 82 -4.20 -6.93 -4.73
C GLY A 82 -5.08 -7.12 -3.50
N PHE A 83 -5.24 -6.08 -2.68
CA PHE A 83 -6.15 -6.16 -1.53
C PHE A 83 -7.62 -6.32 -1.93
N GLY A 84 -8.06 -5.66 -3.01
CA GLY A 84 -9.41 -5.85 -3.55
C GLY A 84 -9.66 -7.26 -4.07
N GLY A 85 -8.63 -7.93 -4.56
CA GLY A 85 -8.68 -9.32 -5.02
C GLY A 85 -9.11 -10.31 -3.93
N PHE A 86 -8.87 -9.99 -2.66
CA PHE A 86 -9.36 -10.81 -1.54
C PHE A 86 -10.89 -10.88 -1.46
N ALA A 87 -11.64 -9.92 -2.03
CA ALA A 87 -13.10 -9.97 -2.08
C ALA A 87 -13.65 -11.20 -2.83
N ILE A 88 -12.86 -11.75 -3.75
CA ILE A 88 -13.23 -12.91 -4.60
C ILE A 88 -12.29 -14.11 -4.40
N ALA A 89 -11.32 -14.02 -3.52
CA ALA A 89 -10.30 -15.06 -3.30
C ALA A 89 -10.82 -16.13 -2.33
N THR A 90 -11.67 -17.03 -2.79
CA THR A 90 -12.27 -18.10 -1.98
C THR A 90 -11.44 -19.38 -1.93
N THR A 91 -10.35 -19.48 -2.70
CA THR A 91 -9.47 -20.64 -2.78
C THR A 91 -8.00 -20.23 -2.76
N THR A 92 -7.08 -21.19 -2.62
CA THR A 92 -5.63 -20.93 -2.51
C THR A 92 -5.06 -20.15 -3.71
N ILE A 93 -5.45 -20.49 -4.95
CA ILE A 93 -4.84 -19.87 -6.14
C ILE A 93 -5.18 -18.38 -6.24
N PRO A 94 -6.47 -17.94 -6.21
CA PRO A 94 -6.80 -16.52 -6.17
C PRO A 94 -6.19 -15.77 -4.98
N LEU A 95 -6.11 -16.44 -3.81
CA LEU A 95 -5.49 -15.87 -2.61
C LEU A 95 -4.01 -15.55 -2.85
N VAL A 96 -3.26 -16.51 -3.40
CA VAL A 96 -1.83 -16.31 -3.72
C VAL A 96 -1.66 -15.24 -4.79
N ILE A 97 -2.50 -15.21 -5.83
CA ILE A 97 -2.46 -14.15 -6.86
C ILE A 97 -2.68 -12.77 -6.22
N ALA A 98 -3.66 -12.63 -5.34
CA ALA A 98 -3.93 -11.38 -4.64
C ALA A 98 -2.72 -10.94 -3.78
N ILE A 99 -2.07 -11.88 -3.08
CA ILE A 99 -0.85 -11.64 -2.31
C ILE A 99 0.28 -11.16 -3.22
N VAL A 100 0.53 -11.84 -4.33
CA VAL A 100 1.57 -11.44 -5.28
C VAL A 100 1.30 -10.03 -5.81
N VAL A 101 0.06 -9.73 -6.20
CA VAL A 101 -0.30 -8.42 -6.76
C VAL A 101 -0.11 -7.31 -5.74
N PHE A 102 -0.59 -7.46 -4.50
CA PHE A 102 -0.36 -6.41 -3.50
C PHE A 102 1.10 -6.26 -3.11
N THR A 103 1.89 -7.34 -3.14
CA THR A 103 3.34 -7.30 -2.89
C THR A 103 4.06 -6.42 -3.93
N PHE A 104 3.70 -6.52 -5.21
CA PHE A 104 4.20 -5.58 -6.21
C PHE A 104 3.78 -4.15 -5.92
N GLY A 105 2.54 -3.92 -5.47
CA GLY A 105 2.09 -2.61 -5.01
C GLY A 105 2.96 -2.06 -3.89
N GLU A 106 3.26 -2.87 -2.90
CA GLU A 106 4.12 -2.55 -1.76
C GLU A 106 5.54 -2.14 -2.20
N MET A 107 6.20 -3.00 -2.97
CA MET A 107 7.58 -2.79 -3.45
C MET A 107 7.71 -1.55 -4.35
N ILE A 108 6.65 -1.15 -5.03
CA ILE A 108 6.64 0.05 -5.87
C ILE A 108 6.28 1.29 -5.03
N PHE A 109 5.23 1.22 -4.22
CA PHE A 109 4.64 2.40 -3.58
C PHE A 109 5.51 2.98 -2.47
N PHE A 110 5.99 2.14 -1.55
CA PHE A 110 6.69 2.65 -0.37
C PHE A 110 8.08 3.22 -0.67
N PRO A 111 8.95 2.56 -1.43
CA PRO A 111 10.25 3.17 -1.76
C PRO A 111 10.09 4.50 -2.49
N ILE A 112 9.12 4.57 -3.40
CA ILE A 112 8.94 5.77 -4.23
C ILE A 112 8.30 6.93 -3.45
N THR A 113 7.38 6.67 -2.49
CA THR A 113 6.83 7.72 -1.63
C THR A 113 7.89 8.31 -0.71
N ALA A 114 8.80 7.48 -0.18
CA ALA A 114 9.93 7.92 0.63
C ALA A 114 10.94 8.73 -0.20
N ALA A 115 11.30 8.24 -1.40
CA ALA A 115 12.21 8.93 -2.31
C ALA A 115 11.64 10.28 -2.74
N TYR A 116 10.39 10.32 -3.18
CA TYR A 116 9.69 11.56 -3.54
C TYR A 116 9.71 12.57 -2.40
N THR A 117 9.38 12.14 -1.17
CA THR A 117 9.42 13.01 0.02
C THR A 117 10.80 13.61 0.24
N SER A 118 11.85 12.78 0.15
CA SER A 118 13.24 13.23 0.35
C SER A 118 13.70 14.22 -0.71
N GLU A 119 13.24 14.06 -1.96
CA GLU A 119 13.67 14.91 -3.08
C GLU A 119 12.95 16.26 -3.14
N ILE A 120 11.66 16.30 -2.78
CA ILE A 120 10.93 17.58 -2.75
C ILE A 120 11.26 18.41 -1.52
N ALA A 121 11.85 17.81 -0.50
CA ALA A 121 12.22 18.50 0.73
C ALA A 121 13.39 19.48 0.50
N PRO A 122 13.30 20.73 1.00
CA PRO A 122 14.46 21.62 1.07
C PRO A 122 15.61 20.94 1.82
N ALA A 123 16.85 21.19 1.38
CA ALA A 123 18.03 20.51 1.91
C ALA A 123 18.20 20.67 3.43
N ASP A 124 17.83 21.83 3.96
CA ASP A 124 17.86 22.18 5.38
C ASP A 124 16.67 21.64 6.19
N ARG A 125 15.62 21.11 5.52
CA ARG A 125 14.36 20.65 6.16
C ARG A 125 14.00 19.20 5.85
N ARG A 126 14.90 18.41 5.30
CA ARG A 126 14.63 17.01 4.93
C ARG A 126 14.12 16.17 6.12
N GLY A 127 14.71 16.36 7.31
CA GLY A 127 14.24 15.65 8.51
C GLY A 127 12.81 15.98 8.89
N GLU A 128 12.39 17.25 8.75
CA GLU A 128 11.02 17.69 9.02
C GLU A 128 10.02 17.05 8.03
N TYR A 129 10.33 17.03 6.74
CA TYR A 129 9.48 16.40 5.72
C TYR A 129 9.37 14.89 5.95
N MET A 130 10.49 14.21 6.18
CA MET A 130 10.46 12.78 6.50
C MET A 130 9.70 12.49 7.80
N GLY A 131 9.75 13.40 8.77
CA GLY A 131 8.95 13.31 10.00
C GLY A 131 7.44 13.35 9.72
N TYR A 132 6.97 14.30 8.91
CA TYR A 132 5.55 14.36 8.51
C TYR A 132 5.13 13.15 7.67
N TYR A 133 5.99 12.69 6.76
CA TYR A 133 5.76 11.44 6.02
C TYR A 133 5.57 10.26 6.98
N GLN A 134 6.46 10.10 7.95
CA GLN A 134 6.39 9.03 8.94
C GLN A 134 5.14 9.13 9.84
N MET A 135 4.64 10.35 10.11
CA MET A 135 3.37 10.52 10.84
C MET A 135 2.18 9.92 10.09
N THR A 136 2.12 10.04 8.74
CA THR A 136 1.03 9.41 7.96
C THR A 136 1.09 7.90 8.04
N PHE A 137 2.30 7.34 8.02
CA PHE A 137 2.53 5.91 8.16
C PHE A 137 2.12 5.41 9.55
N SER A 138 2.56 6.11 10.61
CA SER A 138 2.22 5.79 12.00
C SER A 138 0.72 5.91 12.28
N PHE A 139 0.06 6.92 11.69
CA PHE A 139 -1.40 7.05 11.76
C PHE A 139 -2.09 5.84 11.13
N ALA A 140 -1.67 5.46 9.92
CA ALA A 140 -2.26 4.32 9.22
C ALA A 140 -1.96 2.98 9.91
N PHE A 141 -0.78 2.82 10.51
CA PHE A 141 -0.42 1.65 11.32
C PHE A 141 -1.34 1.51 12.55
N SER A 142 -1.64 2.62 13.21
CA SER A 142 -2.49 2.62 14.41
C SER A 142 -3.97 2.49 14.08
N ALA A 143 -4.47 3.27 13.11
CA ALA A 143 -5.88 3.34 12.76
C ALA A 143 -6.32 2.25 11.79
N GLY A 144 -5.46 1.83 10.85
CA GLY A 144 -5.79 0.90 9.77
C GLY A 144 -6.30 -0.44 10.26
N PRO A 145 -5.53 -1.20 11.08
CA PRO A 145 -5.96 -2.49 11.59
C PRO A 145 -7.28 -2.42 12.36
N TRP A 146 -7.45 -1.38 13.18
CA TRP A 146 -8.68 -1.16 13.92
C TRP A 146 -9.86 -0.90 12.99
N LEU A 147 -9.75 0.04 12.07
CA LEU A 147 -10.81 0.37 11.11
C LEU A 147 -11.18 -0.85 10.27
N GLY A 148 -10.20 -1.57 9.75
CA GLY A 148 -10.44 -2.75 8.95
C GLY A 148 -11.12 -3.87 9.72
N THR A 149 -10.69 -4.12 10.96
CA THR A 149 -11.32 -5.12 11.83
C THR A 149 -12.77 -4.74 12.14
N VAL A 150 -13.05 -3.47 12.42
CA VAL A 150 -14.42 -2.99 12.64
C VAL A 150 -15.29 -3.19 11.39
N VAL A 151 -14.77 -2.84 10.20
CA VAL A 151 -15.51 -3.06 8.94
C VAL A 151 -15.71 -4.56 8.68
N TYR A 152 -14.68 -5.37 8.88
CA TYR A 152 -14.75 -6.81 8.71
C TYR A 152 -15.81 -7.46 9.62
N GLN A 153 -15.82 -7.10 10.91
CA GLN A 153 -16.75 -7.67 11.89
C GLN A 153 -18.20 -7.24 11.68
N ASN A 154 -18.45 -6.02 11.24
CA ASN A 154 -19.83 -5.50 11.11
C ASN A 154 -20.42 -5.67 9.71
N TYR A 155 -19.58 -5.71 8.67
CA TYR A 155 -20.04 -5.69 7.27
C TYR A 155 -19.45 -6.84 6.43
N GLY A 156 -18.55 -7.64 6.99
CA GLY A 156 -17.95 -8.80 6.32
C GLY A 156 -16.75 -8.46 5.43
N SER A 157 -16.05 -9.53 5.01
CA SER A 157 -14.82 -9.44 4.24
C SER A 157 -14.99 -8.83 2.84
N VAL A 158 -16.09 -9.12 2.16
CA VAL A 158 -16.36 -8.61 0.80
C VAL A 158 -16.41 -7.08 0.79
N ILE A 159 -17.10 -6.47 1.77
CA ILE A 159 -17.20 -5.00 1.87
C ILE A 159 -15.84 -4.40 2.23
N LEU A 160 -15.09 -5.02 3.14
CA LEU A 160 -13.75 -4.57 3.50
C LEU A 160 -12.81 -4.54 2.29
N TRP A 161 -12.72 -5.66 1.56
CA TRP A 161 -11.79 -5.78 0.44
C TRP A 161 -12.23 -4.95 -0.78
N SER A 162 -13.52 -4.82 -1.02
CA SER A 162 -14.04 -3.88 -2.04
C SER A 162 -13.71 -2.43 -1.67
N GLY A 163 -13.80 -2.07 -0.39
CA GLY A 163 -13.37 -0.78 0.13
C GLY A 163 -11.87 -0.55 -0.05
N ALA A 164 -11.05 -1.59 0.14
CA ALA A 164 -9.61 -1.52 -0.10
C ALA A 164 -9.29 -1.23 -1.58
N LEU A 165 -10.01 -1.86 -2.52
CA LEU A 165 -9.91 -1.53 -3.96
C LEU A 165 -10.22 -0.06 -4.21
N ILE A 166 -11.34 0.44 -3.67
CA ILE A 166 -11.77 1.83 -3.84
C ILE A 166 -10.71 2.79 -3.29
N PHE A 167 -10.13 2.53 -2.12
CA PHE A 167 -9.09 3.36 -1.52
C PHE A 167 -7.80 3.36 -2.35
N GLY A 168 -7.41 2.20 -2.92
CA GLY A 168 -6.29 2.12 -3.85
C GLY A 168 -6.54 2.94 -5.12
N LEU A 169 -7.74 2.87 -5.69
CA LEU A 169 -8.15 3.66 -6.85
C LEU A 169 -8.17 5.16 -6.52
N ILE A 170 -8.71 5.55 -5.37
CA ILE A 170 -8.70 6.95 -4.91
C ILE A 170 -7.26 7.44 -4.81
N THR A 171 -6.37 6.68 -4.17
CA THR A 171 -4.95 7.04 -4.08
C THR A 171 -4.34 7.21 -5.47
N ALA A 172 -4.55 6.27 -6.40
CA ALA A 172 -4.02 6.35 -7.75
C ALA A 172 -4.50 7.62 -8.49
N VAL A 173 -5.78 7.97 -8.34
CA VAL A 173 -6.33 9.21 -8.91
C VAL A 173 -5.72 10.45 -8.23
N LEU A 174 -5.57 10.46 -6.91
CA LEU A 174 -4.94 11.58 -6.19
C LEU A 174 -3.48 11.76 -6.60
N MET A 175 -2.74 10.66 -6.83
CA MET A 175 -1.35 10.71 -7.33
C MET A 175 -1.26 11.36 -8.71
N PHE A 176 -2.31 11.30 -9.53
CA PHE A 176 -2.35 12.02 -10.80
C PHE A 176 -2.23 13.54 -10.63
N PHE A 177 -2.72 14.09 -9.53
CA PHE A 177 -2.67 15.53 -9.22
C PHE A 177 -1.44 15.94 -8.40
N VAL A 178 -0.62 15.01 -7.97
CA VAL A 178 0.66 15.33 -7.31
C VAL A 178 1.58 16.04 -8.30
N LYS A 179 2.22 17.12 -7.83
CA LYS A 179 3.13 17.92 -8.67
C LYS A 179 4.33 17.07 -9.06
N SER A 180 4.55 16.88 -10.34
CA SER A 180 5.84 16.45 -10.86
C SER A 180 6.83 17.61 -10.70
N ASN A 181 7.91 17.38 -9.98
CA ASN A 181 9.02 18.34 -9.99
C ASN A 181 9.75 18.21 -11.34
N PRO A 182 9.83 19.26 -12.17
CA PRO A 182 10.48 19.17 -13.48
C PRO A 182 12.00 18.89 -13.40
N ALA A 183 12.61 19.01 -12.21
CA ALA A 183 13.99 18.62 -11.96
C ALA A 183 14.15 17.10 -11.70
N ILE A 184 13.05 16.37 -11.59
CA ILE A 184 13.00 14.93 -11.28
C ILE A 184 12.28 14.27 -12.46
N LYS A 185 13.00 13.38 -13.17
CA LYS A 185 12.45 12.63 -14.31
C LYS A 185 11.34 11.68 -13.91
#